data_3f5a061bd7d9064325cb9f2c38138b24
#
_entry.id   3f5a061bd7d9064325cb9f2c38138b24
#
_cell.length_a   1.000
_cell.length_b   1.000
_cell.length_c   1.000
_cell.angle_alpha   90.00
_cell.angle_beta   90.00
_cell.angle_gamma   90.00
#
_symmetry.space_group_name_H-M   'P 1'
#
loop_
_entity.id
_entity.type
_entity.pdbx_description
1 polymer ?
#
loop_
_entity_poly.entity_id
_entity_poly.type
_entity_poly.pdbx_seq_one_letter_code
_entity_poly.pdbx_strand_id
1 'polypeptide(L)'
;FQLLKNKWVFLFIIFVYIIWFLNKNGVDFGRDFNLGRQMIAYFLVGAALAVLKPYWEQRSWLVIFSTILLTVLFIKIQLIFTAALLALPILIILLGSKSTPLLINFGKFGDPSYGIYLYAFPIQQLMIFYFYEKYEFIGTLVFSIILTIAAAYSSWHIIEKNALKLKPRRN
;
A
#
# COMPACT_ATOMS: atom_id res chain seq x y z
N PHE A 1 0.30 -11.63 24.76
CA PHE A 1 -0.80 -11.35 23.78
C PHE A 1 -1.94 -10.48 24.34
N GLN A 2 -2.09 -10.31 25.66
CA GLN A 2 -3.13 -9.44 26.24
C GLN A 2 -2.80 -7.94 26.12
N LEU A 3 -1.54 -7.55 26.06
CA LEU A 3 -1.10 -6.14 25.93
C LEU A 3 -1.56 -5.49 24.61
N LEU A 4 -1.68 -6.27 23.52
CA LEU A 4 -2.16 -5.78 22.22
C LEU A 4 -3.69 -5.59 22.14
N LYS A 5 -4.44 -6.06 23.14
CA LYS A 5 -5.90 -5.81 23.22
C LYS A 5 -6.21 -4.35 23.61
N ASN A 6 -5.28 -3.66 24.24
CA ASN A 6 -5.48 -2.25 24.57
C ASN A 6 -4.99 -1.37 23.42
N LYS A 7 -5.94 -0.71 22.73
CA LYS A 7 -5.66 0.19 21.60
C LYS A 7 -4.61 1.26 21.91
N TRP A 8 -4.59 1.77 23.13
CA TRP A 8 -3.64 2.83 23.53
C TRP A 8 -2.22 2.32 23.67
N VAL A 9 -2.03 1.10 24.20
CA VAL A 9 -0.72 0.45 24.27
C VAL A 9 -0.19 0.17 22.86
N PHE A 10 -1.06 -0.30 21.96
CA PHE A 10 -0.70 -0.54 20.57
C PHE A 10 -0.27 0.75 19.86
N LEU A 11 -1.04 1.84 20.01
CA LEU A 11 -0.69 3.14 19.45
C LEU A 11 0.61 3.70 20.03
N PHE A 12 0.86 3.50 21.33
CA PHE A 12 2.11 3.90 21.96
C PHE A 12 3.31 3.17 21.38
N ILE A 13 3.21 1.86 21.15
CA ILE A 13 4.27 1.07 20.50
C ILE A 13 4.55 1.60 19.10
N ILE A 14 3.51 1.91 18.32
CA ILE A 14 3.65 2.49 16.99
C ILE A 14 4.37 3.85 17.07
N PHE A 15 3.96 4.69 17.98
CA PHE A 15 4.55 6.02 18.18
C PHE A 15 6.05 5.93 18.52
N VAL A 16 6.43 5.04 19.45
CA VAL A 16 7.83 4.78 19.82
C VAL A 16 8.62 4.28 18.60
N TYR A 17 8.05 3.36 17.83
CA TYR A 17 8.70 2.87 16.60
C TYR A 17 8.92 3.98 15.58
N ILE A 18 7.93 4.84 15.33
CA ILE A 18 8.05 5.94 14.38
C ILE A 18 9.10 6.95 14.82
N ILE A 19 9.16 7.30 16.11
CA ILE A 19 10.21 8.18 16.64
C ILE A 19 11.59 7.55 16.46
N TRP A 20 11.74 6.27 16.82
CA TRP A 20 12.99 5.54 16.63
C TRP A 20 13.40 5.51 15.16
N PHE A 21 12.44 5.22 14.26
CA PHE A 21 12.66 5.18 12.83
C PHE A 21 13.14 6.53 12.28
N LEU A 22 12.49 7.63 12.64
CA LEU A 22 12.87 8.98 12.20
C LEU A 22 14.24 9.38 12.76
N ASN A 23 14.54 9.01 13.99
CA ASN A 23 15.83 9.31 14.61
C ASN A 23 16.99 8.51 13.95
N LYS A 24 16.75 7.22 13.64
CA LYS A 24 17.76 6.33 13.04
C LYS A 24 18.07 6.68 11.59
N ASN A 25 17.06 6.98 10.79
CA ASN A 25 17.20 7.21 9.35
C ASN A 25 17.46 8.71 9.00
N GLY A 26 17.40 9.60 9.99
CA GLY A 26 17.34 11.03 9.76
C GLY A 26 15.96 11.43 9.21
N VAL A 27 15.61 12.70 9.38
CA VAL A 27 14.29 13.22 8.96
C VAL A 27 14.15 13.28 7.44
N ASP A 28 15.25 13.26 6.73
CA ASP A 28 15.36 13.29 5.26
C ASP A 28 15.74 11.95 4.63
N PHE A 29 15.80 10.85 5.42
CA PHE A 29 16.12 9.48 4.97
C PHE A 29 17.48 9.32 4.24
N GLY A 30 18.36 10.34 4.29
CA GLY A 30 19.58 10.37 3.49
C GLY A 30 20.70 9.44 3.96
N ARG A 31 20.63 8.87 5.17
CA ARG A 31 21.77 8.16 5.77
C ARG A 31 21.74 6.65 5.67
N ASP A 32 20.58 6.02 5.73
CA ASP A 32 20.47 4.55 5.69
C ASP A 32 19.15 4.13 5.04
N PHE A 33 19.15 4.06 3.72
CA PHE A 33 17.99 3.60 2.96
C PHE A 33 17.75 2.11 3.21
N ASN A 34 16.93 1.78 4.20
CA ASN A 34 16.50 0.40 4.45
C ASN A 34 15.02 0.24 4.10
N LEU A 35 14.77 -0.36 2.94
CA LEU A 35 13.41 -0.58 2.41
C LEU A 35 12.52 -1.32 3.41
N GLY A 36 13.05 -2.34 4.10
CA GLY A 36 12.28 -3.12 5.05
C GLY A 36 11.77 -2.29 6.23
N ARG A 37 12.61 -1.41 6.78
CA ARG A 37 12.21 -0.50 7.86
C ARG A 37 11.15 0.50 7.40
N GLN A 38 11.26 1.00 6.18
CA GLN A 38 10.26 1.91 5.62
C GLN A 38 8.91 1.22 5.43
N MET A 39 8.88 0.02 4.87
CA MET A 39 7.64 -0.75 4.70
C MET A 39 6.95 -1.03 6.04
N ILE A 40 7.72 -1.36 7.09
CA ILE A 40 7.18 -1.50 8.44
C ILE A 40 6.59 -0.18 8.93
N ALA A 41 7.25 0.95 8.72
CA ALA A 41 6.74 2.27 9.11
C ALA A 41 5.42 2.59 8.41
N TYR A 42 5.32 2.41 7.09
CA TYR A 42 4.07 2.59 6.32
C TYR A 42 2.95 1.68 6.83
N PHE A 43 3.25 0.41 7.07
CA PHE A 43 2.30 -0.56 7.62
C PHE A 43 1.77 -0.12 9.00
N LEU A 44 2.67 0.31 9.90
CA LEU A 44 2.30 0.74 11.24
C LEU A 44 1.47 2.03 11.25
N VAL A 45 1.77 2.99 10.38
CA VAL A 45 0.92 4.18 10.20
C VAL A 45 -0.47 3.77 9.71
N GLY A 46 -0.55 2.85 8.75
CA GLY A 46 -1.82 2.29 8.29
C GLY A 46 -2.60 1.58 9.40
N ALA A 47 -1.92 0.77 10.22
CA ALA A 47 -2.52 0.08 11.36
C ALA A 47 -3.04 1.06 12.42
N ALA A 48 -2.31 2.14 12.71
CA ALA A 48 -2.77 3.20 13.61
C ALA A 48 -4.04 3.87 13.09
N LEU A 49 -4.11 4.18 11.81
CA LEU A 49 -5.29 4.75 11.17
C LEU A 49 -6.49 3.81 11.23
N ALA A 50 -6.28 2.50 11.05
CA ALA A 50 -7.35 1.52 11.17
C ALA A 50 -7.92 1.45 12.61
N VAL A 51 -7.05 1.48 13.62
CA VAL A 51 -7.46 1.53 15.04
C VAL A 51 -8.18 2.83 15.38
N LEU A 52 -7.78 3.95 14.77
CA LEU A 52 -8.37 5.27 14.98
C LEU A 52 -9.59 5.53 14.08
N LYS A 53 -9.99 4.57 13.23
CA LYS A 53 -11.11 4.73 12.28
C LYS A 53 -12.38 5.36 12.91
N PRO A 54 -12.87 4.93 14.09
CA PRO A 54 -14.07 5.52 14.68
C PRO A 54 -13.99 7.02 14.96
N TYR A 55 -12.76 7.56 15.12
CA TYR A 55 -12.55 8.97 15.44
C TYR A 55 -12.47 9.88 14.22
N TRP A 56 -12.01 9.36 13.05
CA TRP A 56 -11.83 10.18 11.87
C TRP A 56 -12.84 9.92 10.75
N GLU A 57 -13.54 8.78 10.77
CA GLU A 57 -14.43 8.39 9.68
C GLU A 57 -15.53 9.43 9.41
N GLN A 58 -16.13 9.98 10.46
CA GLN A 58 -17.18 11.00 10.34
C GLN A 58 -16.65 12.36 9.85
N ARG A 59 -15.36 12.62 10.03
CA ARG A 59 -14.70 13.88 9.69
C ARG A 59 -13.55 13.68 8.68
N SER A 60 -13.72 12.73 7.78
CA SER A 60 -12.67 12.34 6.83
C SER A 60 -12.13 13.51 5.98
N TRP A 61 -12.97 14.50 5.69
CA TRP A 61 -12.56 15.70 4.97
C TRP A 61 -11.55 16.55 5.74
N LEU A 62 -11.69 16.65 7.08
CA LEU A 62 -10.72 17.36 7.93
C LEU A 62 -9.36 16.63 7.93
N VAL A 63 -9.39 15.30 7.96
CA VAL A 63 -8.17 14.49 7.90
C VAL A 63 -7.47 14.68 6.55
N ILE A 64 -8.22 14.69 5.45
CA ILE A 64 -7.65 14.95 4.11
C ILE A 64 -7.02 16.35 4.07
N PHE A 65 -7.75 17.37 4.50
CA PHE A 65 -7.28 18.75 4.48
C PHE A 65 -6.03 18.93 5.35
N SER A 66 -6.04 18.41 6.58
CA SER A 66 -4.87 18.48 7.48
C SER A 66 -3.66 17.70 6.90
N THR A 67 -3.90 16.56 6.27
CA THR A 67 -2.84 15.77 5.62
C THR A 67 -2.23 16.56 4.47
N ILE A 68 -3.03 17.17 3.61
CA ILE A 68 -2.53 17.98 2.49
C ILE A 68 -1.72 19.16 3.02
N LEU A 69 -2.24 19.86 4.03
CA LEU A 69 -1.56 21.02 4.62
C LEU A 69 -0.19 20.63 5.20
N LEU A 70 -0.14 19.56 6.00
CA LEU A 70 1.10 19.04 6.58
C LEU A 70 2.07 18.57 5.49
N THR A 71 1.58 17.90 4.45
CA THR A 71 2.40 17.44 3.34
C THR A 71 3.07 18.61 2.61
N VAL A 72 2.32 19.67 2.31
CA VAL A 72 2.85 20.88 1.67
C VAL A 72 3.90 21.55 2.58
N LEU A 73 3.64 21.60 3.88
CA LEU A 73 4.55 22.18 4.86
C LEU A 73 5.85 21.39 4.94
N PHE A 74 5.79 20.06 5.00
CA PHE A 74 6.97 19.19 5.01
C PHE A 74 7.76 19.26 3.70
N ILE A 75 7.09 19.37 2.55
CA ILE A 75 7.79 19.57 1.26
C ILE A 75 8.54 20.90 1.25
N LYS A 76 7.93 21.98 1.77
CA LYS A 76 8.60 23.31 1.82
C LYS A 76 9.85 23.32 2.67
N ILE A 77 9.88 22.54 3.76
CA ILE A 77 11.08 22.40 4.61
C ILE A 77 12.00 21.26 4.17
N GLN A 78 11.86 20.79 2.93
CA GLN A 78 12.69 19.76 2.29
C GLN A 78 12.59 18.37 2.94
N LEU A 79 11.51 18.07 3.68
CA LEU A 79 11.26 16.78 4.31
C LEU A 79 10.34 15.90 3.45
N ILE A 80 10.73 15.65 2.20
CA ILE A 80 9.89 14.96 1.20
C ILE A 80 9.53 13.53 1.62
N PHE A 81 10.48 12.80 2.19
CA PHE A 81 10.22 11.41 2.63
C PHE A 81 9.30 11.34 3.84
N THR A 82 9.42 12.27 4.79
CA THR A 82 8.51 12.36 5.94
C THR A 82 7.10 12.75 5.47
N ALA A 83 6.98 13.65 4.50
CA ALA A 83 5.72 13.99 3.86
C ALA A 83 5.07 12.75 3.22
N ALA A 84 5.83 11.97 2.46
CA ALA A 84 5.35 10.73 1.84
C ALA A 84 4.94 9.67 2.87
N LEU A 85 5.72 9.51 3.95
CA LEU A 85 5.41 8.56 5.04
C LEU A 85 4.06 8.84 5.70
N LEU A 86 3.70 10.12 5.84
CA LEU A 86 2.41 10.51 6.41
C LEU A 86 1.29 10.48 5.35
N ALA A 87 1.53 11.05 4.18
CA ALA A 87 0.50 11.25 3.16
C ALA A 87 0.03 9.93 2.53
N LEU A 88 0.95 9.05 2.14
CA LEU A 88 0.60 7.84 1.37
C LEU A 88 -0.34 6.90 2.12
N PRO A 89 -0.08 6.47 3.38
CA PRO A 89 -0.99 5.58 4.08
C PRO A 89 -2.36 6.23 4.31
N ILE A 90 -2.39 7.52 4.65
CA ILE A 90 -3.63 8.24 4.90
C ILE A 90 -4.47 8.33 3.64
N LEU A 91 -3.89 8.75 2.52
CA LEU A 91 -4.59 8.87 1.24
C LEU A 91 -5.09 7.52 0.75
N ILE A 92 -4.28 6.46 0.80
CA ILE A 92 -4.66 5.11 0.37
C ILE A 92 -5.84 4.61 1.20
N ILE A 93 -5.80 4.76 2.53
CA ILE A 93 -6.88 4.29 3.40
C ILE A 93 -8.15 5.11 3.21
N LEU A 94 -8.05 6.43 3.11
CA LEU A 94 -9.21 7.29 2.91
C LEU A 94 -9.87 7.07 1.55
N LEU A 95 -9.09 6.90 0.49
CA LEU A 95 -9.61 6.58 -0.84
C LEU A 95 -10.18 5.17 -0.89
N GLY A 96 -9.50 4.19 -0.29
CA GLY A 96 -9.95 2.80 -0.26
C GLY A 96 -11.15 2.54 0.66
N SER A 97 -11.36 3.37 1.70
CA SER A 97 -12.51 3.23 2.60
C SER A 97 -13.80 3.85 2.04
N LYS A 98 -13.71 4.69 1.03
CA LYS A 98 -14.87 5.25 0.35
C LYS A 98 -15.35 4.29 -0.74
N SER A 99 -16.56 3.79 -0.60
CA SER A 99 -17.23 3.00 -1.64
C SER A 99 -17.60 3.90 -2.82
N THR A 100 -16.65 4.16 -3.71
CA THR A 100 -16.94 4.85 -4.97
C THR A 100 -17.55 3.85 -5.96
N PRO A 101 -18.48 4.29 -6.85
CA PRO A 101 -19.06 3.42 -7.87
C PRO A 101 -18.02 2.70 -8.73
N LEU A 102 -16.86 3.33 -8.96
CA LEU A 102 -15.73 2.75 -9.68
C LEU A 102 -15.13 1.56 -8.93
N LEU A 103 -14.91 1.69 -7.61
CA LEU A 103 -14.30 0.63 -6.79
C LEU A 103 -15.26 -0.54 -6.55
N ILE A 104 -16.57 -0.27 -6.36
CA ILE A 104 -17.60 -1.30 -6.19
C ILE A 104 -17.71 -2.16 -7.46
N ASN A 105 -17.59 -1.55 -8.63
CA ASN A 105 -17.71 -2.24 -9.91
C ASN A 105 -16.43 -3.00 -10.31
N PHE A 106 -15.28 -2.66 -9.72
CA PHE A 106 -14.01 -3.29 -10.06
C PHE A 106 -14.02 -4.80 -9.78
N GLY A 107 -14.68 -5.24 -8.72
CA GLY A 107 -14.81 -6.67 -8.37
C GLY A 107 -15.79 -7.46 -9.25
N LYS A 108 -16.59 -6.82 -10.11
CA LYS A 108 -17.54 -7.55 -10.99
C LYS A 108 -16.86 -8.40 -12.05
N PHE A 109 -15.67 -8.00 -12.49
CA PHE A 109 -14.87 -8.71 -13.49
C PHE A 109 -13.98 -9.80 -12.88
N GLY A 110 -13.99 -9.96 -11.55
CA GLY A 110 -13.13 -10.86 -10.82
C GLY A 110 -12.11 -10.10 -9.96
N ASP A 111 -11.42 -10.82 -9.10
CA ASP A 111 -10.38 -10.25 -8.22
C ASP A 111 -9.00 -10.79 -8.62
N PRO A 112 -8.30 -10.16 -9.58
CA PRO A 112 -6.99 -10.60 -10.03
C PRO A 112 -5.85 -10.21 -9.09
N SER A 113 -6.14 -9.64 -7.91
CA SER A 113 -5.11 -9.07 -7.01
C SER A 113 -4.07 -10.10 -6.59
N TYR A 114 -4.48 -11.33 -6.31
CA TYR A 114 -3.56 -12.41 -5.98
C TYR A 114 -2.67 -12.79 -7.17
N GLY A 115 -3.26 -12.89 -8.36
CA GLY A 115 -2.50 -13.16 -9.59
C GLY A 115 -1.52 -12.03 -9.92
N ILE A 116 -1.91 -10.77 -9.76
CA ILE A 116 -1.01 -9.62 -9.93
C ILE A 116 0.19 -9.74 -8.98
N TYR A 117 -0.07 -10.00 -7.70
CA TYR A 117 0.99 -10.18 -6.71
C TYR A 117 1.95 -11.33 -7.08
N LEU A 118 1.42 -12.44 -7.56
CA LEU A 118 2.21 -13.63 -7.88
C LEU A 118 3.04 -13.45 -9.17
N TYR A 119 2.46 -12.87 -10.22
CA TYR A 119 3.06 -12.82 -11.56
C TYR A 119 3.86 -11.55 -11.84
N ALA A 120 3.66 -10.45 -11.09
CA ALA A 120 4.31 -9.17 -11.39
C ALA A 120 5.84 -9.29 -11.43
N PHE A 121 6.44 -9.84 -10.39
CA PHE A 121 7.90 -9.93 -10.30
C PHE A 121 8.52 -10.87 -11.36
N PRO A 122 8.05 -12.13 -11.53
CA PRO A 122 8.59 -13.02 -12.55
C PRO A 122 8.47 -12.45 -13.97
N ILE A 123 7.31 -11.88 -14.31
CA ILE A 123 7.08 -11.28 -15.63
C ILE A 123 8.00 -10.08 -15.84
N GLN A 124 8.14 -9.21 -14.84
CA GLN A 124 9.04 -8.06 -14.92
C GLN A 124 10.48 -8.50 -15.16
N GLN A 125 10.96 -9.53 -14.46
CA GLN A 125 12.32 -10.04 -14.66
C GLN A 125 12.52 -10.62 -16.06
N LEU A 126 11.56 -11.39 -16.58
CA LEU A 126 11.60 -11.91 -17.95
C LEU A 126 11.61 -10.79 -18.99
N MET A 127 10.79 -9.77 -18.80
CA MET A 127 10.72 -8.63 -19.72
C MET A 127 12.01 -7.81 -19.71
N ILE A 128 12.63 -7.59 -18.54
CA ILE A 128 13.94 -6.94 -18.45
C ILE A 128 14.99 -7.77 -19.17
N PHE A 129 15.04 -9.08 -18.92
CA PHE A 129 16.05 -9.95 -19.49
C PHE A 129 16.00 -10.03 -21.02
N TYR A 130 14.79 -10.13 -21.61
CA TYR A 130 14.66 -10.36 -23.07
C TYR A 130 14.44 -9.08 -23.88
N PHE A 131 13.91 -8.02 -23.29
CA PHE A 131 13.38 -6.89 -24.05
C PHE A 131 13.92 -5.52 -23.62
N TYR A 132 14.70 -5.42 -22.54
CA TYR A 132 15.17 -4.13 -22.05
C TYR A 132 16.03 -3.38 -23.09
N GLU A 133 16.93 -4.08 -23.77
CA GLU A 133 17.78 -3.48 -24.81
C GLU A 133 16.99 -2.93 -26.01
N LYS A 134 15.82 -3.51 -26.29
CA LYS A 134 14.99 -3.13 -27.44
C LYS A 134 13.97 -2.03 -27.12
N TYR A 135 13.39 -2.04 -25.95
CA TYR A 135 12.26 -1.17 -25.59
C TYR A 135 12.59 -0.18 -24.47
N GLU A 136 13.80 -0.17 -23.97
CA GLU A 136 14.26 0.65 -22.86
C GLU A 136 13.37 0.49 -21.60
N PHE A 137 13.49 1.41 -20.64
CA PHE A 137 12.77 1.31 -19.37
C PHE A 137 11.25 1.41 -19.51
N ILE A 138 10.76 2.43 -20.22
CA ILE A 138 9.31 2.72 -20.32
C ILE A 138 8.59 1.62 -21.09
N GLY A 139 9.12 1.21 -22.24
CA GLY A 139 8.53 0.15 -23.04
C GLY A 139 8.47 -1.18 -22.27
N THR A 140 9.59 -1.56 -21.65
CA THR A 140 9.66 -2.78 -20.81
C THR A 140 8.67 -2.75 -19.65
N LEU A 141 8.52 -1.59 -18.98
CA LEU A 141 7.55 -1.40 -17.90
C LEU A 141 6.11 -1.59 -18.39
N VAL A 142 5.73 -0.93 -19.49
CA VAL A 142 4.37 -1.02 -20.04
C VAL A 142 4.03 -2.46 -20.44
N PHE A 143 4.94 -3.14 -21.14
CA PHE A 143 4.73 -4.55 -21.51
C PHE A 143 4.63 -5.47 -20.29
N SER A 144 5.47 -5.24 -19.26
CA SER A 144 5.39 -5.99 -18.00
C SER A 144 4.04 -5.83 -17.33
N ILE A 145 3.49 -4.61 -17.27
CA ILE A 145 2.17 -4.35 -16.68
C ILE A 145 1.07 -5.08 -17.48
N ILE A 146 1.06 -4.97 -18.80
CA ILE A 146 0.06 -5.59 -19.66
C ILE A 146 0.08 -7.12 -19.49
N LEU A 147 1.26 -7.74 -19.56
CA LEU A 147 1.40 -9.18 -19.41
C LEU A 147 1.03 -9.65 -17.99
N THR A 148 1.38 -8.88 -16.96
CA THR A 148 1.00 -9.21 -15.59
C THR A 148 -0.52 -9.20 -15.41
N ILE A 149 -1.19 -8.19 -15.93
CA ILE A 149 -2.65 -8.10 -15.87
C ILE A 149 -3.28 -9.26 -16.63
N ALA A 150 -2.80 -9.55 -17.84
CA ALA A 150 -3.32 -10.66 -18.65
C ALA A 150 -3.14 -12.02 -17.95
N ALA A 151 -1.97 -12.28 -17.38
CA ALA A 151 -1.68 -13.50 -16.63
C ALA A 151 -2.54 -13.61 -15.37
N ALA A 152 -2.71 -12.50 -14.62
CA ALA A 152 -3.51 -12.47 -13.42
C ALA A 152 -5.00 -12.73 -13.68
N TYR A 153 -5.59 -12.11 -14.71
CA TYR A 153 -6.98 -12.40 -15.10
C TYR A 153 -7.16 -13.82 -15.62
N SER A 154 -6.21 -14.36 -16.38
CA SER A 154 -6.22 -15.74 -16.81
C SER A 154 -6.18 -16.70 -15.63
N SER A 155 -5.29 -16.47 -14.67
CA SER A 155 -5.18 -17.24 -13.43
C SER A 155 -6.48 -17.19 -12.63
N TRP A 156 -7.08 -16.02 -12.49
CA TRP A 156 -8.35 -15.85 -11.79
C TRP A 156 -9.46 -16.73 -12.39
N HIS A 157 -9.65 -16.68 -13.71
CA HIS A 157 -10.75 -17.39 -14.36
C HIS A 157 -10.53 -18.90 -14.41
N ILE A 158 -9.29 -19.34 -14.62
CA ILE A 158 -8.97 -20.76 -14.80
C ILE A 158 -8.81 -21.46 -13.44
N ILE A 159 -8.08 -20.83 -12.51
CA ILE A 159 -7.62 -21.48 -11.28
C ILE A 159 -8.38 -20.98 -10.06
N GLU A 160 -8.27 -19.66 -9.75
CA GLU A 160 -8.66 -19.12 -8.45
C GLU A 160 -10.17 -19.16 -8.23
N LYS A 161 -10.95 -18.74 -9.22
CA LYS A 161 -12.42 -18.77 -9.16
C LYS A 161 -12.96 -20.18 -8.94
N ASN A 162 -12.32 -21.19 -9.54
CA ASN A 162 -12.72 -22.59 -9.40
C ASN A 162 -12.28 -23.15 -8.04
N ALA A 163 -11.07 -22.83 -7.59
CA ALA A 163 -10.57 -23.23 -6.29
C ALA A 163 -11.41 -22.63 -5.13
N LEU A 164 -11.87 -21.40 -5.27
CA LEU A 164 -12.74 -20.75 -4.27
C LEU A 164 -14.10 -21.45 -4.11
N LYS A 165 -14.63 -22.09 -5.18
CA LYS A 165 -15.87 -22.88 -5.08
C LYS A 165 -15.72 -24.15 -4.25
N LEU A 166 -14.50 -24.68 -4.16
CA LEU A 166 -14.19 -25.89 -3.38
C LEU A 166 -14.01 -25.59 -1.88
N LYS A 167 -13.94 -24.32 -1.50
CA LYS A 167 -13.82 -23.92 -0.09
C LYS A 167 -15.11 -24.23 0.66
N PRO A 168 -15.07 -25.04 1.75
CA PRO A 168 -16.27 -25.32 2.54
C PRO A 168 -16.83 -24.01 3.12
N ARG A 169 -18.13 -23.81 2.94
CA ARG A 169 -18.83 -22.69 3.57
C ARG A 169 -18.73 -22.86 5.10
N ARG A 170 -18.02 -21.97 5.77
CA ARG A 170 -18.09 -21.86 7.21
C ARG A 170 -19.50 -21.33 7.57
N ASN A 171 -20.31 -22.20 8.18
CA ASN A 171 -21.50 -21.79 8.87
C ASN A 171 -21.15 -20.93 10.08
#